data_b428ea66480d9d469617f260b36e4d9a
#
_entry.id   b428ea66480d9d469617f260b36e4d9a
#
_cell.length_a   1.000
_cell.length_b   1.000
_cell.length_c   1.000
_cell.angle_alpha   90.00
_cell.angle_beta   90.00
_cell.angle_gamma   90.00
#
_symmetry.space_group_name_H-M   'P 1'
#
loop_
_entity.id
_entity.type
_entity.pdbx_description
1 polymer ?
#
loop_
_entity_poly.entity_id
_entity_poly.type
_entity_poly.pdbx_seq_one_letter_code
_entity_poly.pdbx_strand_id
1 'polypeptide(L)'
;MPAEESAQTLTRLLNHAGDGEQTALDALWQQIYGEVHAMARAACANESARNQVQPTLVVNELFLKMFGEGAAKSVWDDRRHFWGSVSRAMGQFLIDRARSEGRLSRGGDRQRVELEVVAGELADPTQAISPMAIRAIEALDLLEAESPECAQVARLRFISSLSIDQTAILLEIAPRTVSKRWNYARAWLRRAIAETP
;
A
#
# COMPACT_ATOMS: atom_id res chain seq x y z
N MET A 1 -25.42 -7.24 -6.44
CA MET A 1 -26.22 -7.13 -5.22
C MET A 1 -25.36 -7.09 -3.95
N PRO A 2 -24.65 -8.14 -3.45
CA PRO A 2 -23.94 -8.03 -2.17
C PRO A 2 -22.74 -7.09 -2.19
N ALA A 3 -22.07 -6.88 -3.32
CA ALA A 3 -20.91 -6.00 -3.41
C ALA A 3 -21.27 -4.50 -3.37
N GLU A 4 -22.37 -4.10 -3.98
CA GLU A 4 -22.85 -2.71 -3.96
C GLU A 4 -23.36 -2.31 -2.58
N GLU A 5 -24.03 -3.21 -1.88
CA GLU A 5 -24.52 -2.99 -0.52
C GLU A 5 -23.35 -2.87 0.48
N SER A 6 -22.30 -3.68 0.30
CA SER A 6 -21.07 -3.59 1.08
C SER A 6 -20.31 -2.27 0.82
N ALA A 7 -20.26 -1.80 -0.44
CA ALA A 7 -19.59 -0.55 -0.81
C ALA A 7 -20.30 0.67 -0.22
N GLN A 8 -21.63 0.73 -0.29
CA GLN A 8 -22.42 1.81 0.31
C GLN A 8 -22.28 1.82 1.83
N THR A 9 -22.22 0.65 2.46
CA THR A 9 -22.02 0.52 3.90
C THR A 9 -20.66 1.06 4.31
N LEU A 10 -19.58 0.73 3.57
CA LEU A 10 -18.24 1.23 3.86
C LEU A 10 -18.17 2.76 3.76
N THR A 11 -18.70 3.35 2.69
CA THR A 11 -18.69 4.82 2.53
C THR A 11 -19.46 5.51 3.67
N ARG A 12 -20.59 4.94 4.10
CA ARG A 12 -21.35 5.48 5.24
C ARG A 12 -20.55 5.39 6.54
N LEU A 13 -19.90 4.26 6.80
CA LEU A 13 -19.06 4.08 8.00
C LEU A 13 -17.86 5.03 7.99
N LEU A 14 -17.25 5.28 6.84
CA LEU A 14 -16.15 6.25 6.70
C LEU A 14 -16.59 7.66 7.08
N ASN A 15 -17.77 8.09 6.63
CA ASN A 15 -18.32 9.41 6.97
C ASN A 15 -18.57 9.55 8.49
N HIS A 16 -19.25 8.57 9.09
CA HIS A 16 -19.54 8.59 10.54
C HIS A 16 -18.26 8.45 11.40
N ALA A 17 -17.29 7.65 10.97
CA ALA A 17 -15.99 7.56 11.65
C ALA A 17 -15.21 8.88 11.57
N GLY A 18 -15.32 9.61 10.45
CA GLY A 18 -14.77 10.96 10.28
C GLY A 18 -15.35 11.97 11.25
N ASP A 19 -16.62 11.82 11.63
CA ASP A 19 -17.31 12.64 12.64
C ASP A 19 -16.89 12.30 14.09
N GLY A 20 -16.04 11.29 14.29
CA GLY A 20 -15.51 10.87 15.59
C GLY A 20 -16.42 9.90 16.34
N GLU A 21 -17.36 9.25 15.67
CA GLU A 21 -18.22 8.24 16.27
C GLU A 21 -17.47 6.92 16.45
N GLN A 22 -17.12 6.57 17.70
CA GLN A 22 -16.31 5.39 18.00
C GLN A 22 -16.96 4.08 17.54
N THR A 23 -18.27 3.96 17.66
CA THR A 23 -19.01 2.77 17.21
C THR A 23 -18.93 2.58 15.70
N ALA A 24 -18.93 3.68 14.93
CA ALA A 24 -18.76 3.64 13.48
C ALA A 24 -17.32 3.26 13.10
N LEU A 25 -16.33 3.74 13.85
CA LEU A 25 -14.94 3.37 13.68
C LEU A 25 -14.71 1.87 13.93
N ASP A 26 -15.27 1.32 15.01
CA ASP A 26 -15.17 -0.10 15.34
C ASP A 26 -15.83 -0.97 14.26
N ALA A 27 -17.01 -0.57 13.78
CA ALA A 27 -17.70 -1.28 12.70
C ALA A 27 -16.94 -1.18 11.37
N LEU A 28 -16.38 -0.02 11.04
CA LEU A 28 -15.51 0.19 9.90
C LEU A 28 -14.32 -0.75 9.96
N TRP A 29 -13.61 -0.77 11.10
CA TRP A 29 -12.41 -1.59 11.26
C TRP A 29 -12.72 -3.09 11.13
N GLN A 30 -13.79 -3.56 11.75
CA GLN A 30 -14.24 -4.96 11.59
C GLN A 30 -14.51 -5.31 10.13
N GLN A 31 -15.12 -4.40 9.37
CA GLN A 31 -15.44 -4.63 7.96
C GLN A 31 -14.20 -4.70 7.08
N ILE A 32 -13.18 -3.88 7.33
CA ILE A 32 -11.98 -3.78 6.47
C ILE A 32 -10.79 -4.63 6.95
N TYR A 33 -10.85 -5.14 8.17
CA TYR A 33 -9.73 -5.86 8.79
C TYR A 33 -9.20 -7.00 7.91
N GLY A 34 -10.11 -7.78 7.31
CA GLY A 34 -9.74 -8.90 6.44
C GLY A 34 -8.93 -8.46 5.23
N GLU A 35 -9.35 -7.41 4.55
CA GLU A 35 -8.66 -6.85 3.39
C GLU A 35 -7.32 -6.24 3.78
N VAL A 36 -7.28 -5.42 4.83
CA VAL A 36 -6.04 -4.80 5.31
C VAL A 36 -5.03 -5.88 5.75
N HIS A 37 -5.49 -6.93 6.45
CA HIS A 37 -4.64 -8.04 6.86
C HIS A 37 -4.12 -8.84 5.65
N ALA A 38 -4.96 -9.07 4.64
CA ALA A 38 -4.53 -9.73 3.40
C ALA A 38 -3.47 -8.90 2.66
N MET A 39 -3.66 -7.57 2.58
CA MET A 39 -2.67 -6.65 2.01
C MET A 39 -1.35 -6.67 2.81
N ALA A 40 -1.41 -6.61 4.14
CA ALA A 40 -0.24 -6.68 5.01
C ALA A 40 0.51 -8.01 4.83
N ARG A 41 -0.21 -9.12 4.76
CA ARG A 41 0.39 -10.44 4.51
C ARG A 41 1.09 -10.52 3.16
N ALA A 42 0.48 -9.95 2.11
CA ALA A 42 1.11 -9.90 0.79
C ALA A 42 2.36 -9.02 0.79
N ALA A 43 2.31 -7.86 1.46
CA ALA A 43 3.45 -6.96 1.61
C ALA A 43 4.62 -7.59 2.39
N CYS A 44 4.31 -8.40 3.40
CA CYS A 44 5.31 -9.10 4.23
C CYS A 44 5.79 -10.43 3.62
N ALA A 45 5.12 -10.98 2.61
CA ALA A 45 5.47 -12.28 2.03
C ALA A 45 6.89 -12.31 1.42
N ASN A 46 7.44 -11.16 1.09
CA ASN A 46 8.75 -10.98 0.47
C ASN A 46 9.86 -10.62 1.49
N GLU A 47 9.57 -10.62 2.78
CA GLU A 47 10.58 -10.39 3.81
C GLU A 47 11.37 -11.66 4.14
N SER A 48 12.67 -11.50 4.37
CA SER A 48 13.55 -12.62 4.73
C SER A 48 13.10 -13.29 6.03
N ALA A 49 13.35 -14.59 6.14
CA ALA A 49 13.03 -15.39 7.33
C ALA A 49 13.67 -14.87 8.65
N ARG A 50 14.67 -13.99 8.56
CA ARG A 50 15.33 -13.37 9.71
C ARG A 50 14.61 -12.12 10.23
N ASN A 51 13.78 -11.47 9.39
CA ASN A 51 13.13 -10.20 9.69
C ASN A 51 11.61 -10.26 9.48
N GLN A 52 10.99 -11.42 9.70
CA GLN A 52 9.56 -11.61 9.49
C GLN A 52 8.75 -10.59 10.30
N VAL A 53 8.29 -9.54 9.64
CA VAL A 53 7.23 -8.71 10.18
C VAL A 53 5.95 -9.51 10.18
N GLN A 54 5.36 -9.66 11.35
CA GLN A 54 4.05 -10.29 11.43
C GLN A 54 3.01 -9.37 10.78
N PRO A 55 2.19 -9.86 9.85
CA PRO A 55 1.13 -9.05 9.23
C PRO A 55 0.24 -8.33 10.24
N THR A 56 -0.04 -8.96 11.36
CA THR A 56 -0.79 -8.37 12.47
C THR A 56 -0.13 -7.13 13.06
N LEU A 57 1.21 -7.09 13.13
CA LEU A 57 1.93 -5.89 13.58
C LEU A 57 1.71 -4.73 12.59
N VAL A 58 1.81 -5.02 11.29
CA VAL A 58 1.55 -4.01 10.25
C VAL A 58 0.14 -3.45 10.37
N VAL A 59 -0.85 -4.33 10.55
CA VAL A 59 -2.26 -3.96 10.70
C VAL A 59 -2.47 -3.07 11.92
N ASN A 60 -1.86 -3.40 13.06
CA ASN A 60 -1.95 -2.61 14.28
C ASN A 60 -1.29 -1.22 14.13
N GLU A 61 -0.12 -1.16 13.51
CA GLU A 61 0.57 0.10 13.24
C GLU A 61 -0.24 0.99 12.27
N LEU A 62 -0.84 0.39 11.24
CA LEU A 62 -1.73 1.10 10.34
C LEU A 62 -2.97 1.64 11.07
N PHE A 63 -3.57 0.84 11.96
CA PHE A 63 -4.68 1.29 12.78
C PHE A 63 -4.30 2.50 13.62
N LEU A 64 -3.20 2.42 14.36
CA LEU A 64 -2.73 3.53 15.20
C LEU A 64 -2.39 4.78 14.38
N LYS A 65 -1.79 4.61 13.21
CA LYS A 65 -1.43 5.73 12.33
C LYS A 65 -2.64 6.42 11.71
N MET A 66 -3.69 5.67 11.41
CA MET A 66 -4.88 6.19 10.73
C MET A 66 -5.98 6.64 11.69
N PHE A 67 -6.07 6.04 12.87
CA PHE A 67 -7.19 6.21 13.80
C PHE A 67 -6.75 6.45 15.26
N GLY A 68 -5.45 6.38 15.57
CA GLY A 68 -4.92 6.56 16.92
C GLY A 68 -5.01 8.00 17.41
N GLU A 69 -4.78 8.20 18.72
CA GLU A 69 -4.66 9.53 19.32
C GLU A 69 -3.54 10.33 18.64
N GLY A 70 -3.85 11.50 18.12
CA GLY A 70 -2.91 12.33 17.37
C GLY A 70 -2.87 12.03 15.87
N ALA A 71 -3.58 11.02 15.37
CA ALA A 71 -3.84 10.92 13.94
C ALA A 71 -4.61 12.17 13.51
N ALA A 72 -4.13 12.84 12.44
CA ALA A 72 -4.92 13.89 11.84
C ALA A 72 -6.30 13.31 11.52
N LYS A 73 -7.39 13.98 11.92
CA LYS A 73 -8.74 13.54 11.59
C LYS A 73 -8.80 13.33 10.07
N SER A 74 -8.58 12.11 9.65
CA SER A 74 -8.55 11.75 8.24
C SER A 74 -10.00 11.69 7.78
N VAL A 75 -10.46 12.78 7.17
CA VAL A 75 -11.73 12.76 6.45
C VAL A 75 -11.45 12.10 5.10
N TRP A 76 -12.02 10.93 4.89
CA TRP A 76 -11.94 10.27 3.58
C TRP A 76 -13.19 10.61 2.78
N ASP A 77 -13.00 11.27 1.66
CA ASP A 77 -14.10 11.70 0.79
C ASP A 77 -14.87 10.50 0.21
N ASP A 78 -14.13 9.42 -0.07
CA ASP A 78 -14.71 8.20 -0.60
C ASP A 78 -13.84 6.95 -0.27
N ARG A 79 -14.34 5.79 -0.68
CA ARG A 79 -13.65 4.51 -0.54
C ARG A 79 -12.27 4.49 -1.23
N ARG A 80 -12.12 5.18 -2.37
CA ARG A 80 -10.85 5.21 -3.11
C ARG A 80 -9.81 5.98 -2.32
N HIS A 81 -10.19 7.16 -1.80
CA HIS A 81 -9.34 7.98 -0.93
C HIS A 81 -8.88 7.18 0.30
N PHE A 82 -9.81 6.45 0.93
CA PHE A 82 -9.50 5.58 2.05
C PHE A 82 -8.43 4.52 1.70
N TRP A 83 -8.65 3.72 0.65
CA TRP A 83 -7.70 2.67 0.25
C TRP A 83 -6.37 3.23 -0.26
N GLY A 84 -6.38 4.41 -0.86
CA GLY A 84 -5.18 5.17 -1.16
C GLY A 84 -4.37 5.49 0.09
N SER A 85 -5.05 5.96 1.15
CA SER A 85 -4.43 6.26 2.45
C SER A 85 -3.87 5.00 3.12
N VAL A 86 -4.61 3.88 3.12
CA VAL A 86 -4.15 2.59 3.65
C VAL A 86 -2.86 2.13 2.95
N SER A 87 -2.86 2.13 1.61
CA SER A 87 -1.69 1.68 0.84
C SER A 87 -0.48 2.61 0.99
N ARG A 88 -0.70 3.93 1.12
CA ARG A 88 0.36 4.90 1.43
C ARG A 88 0.95 4.65 2.82
N ALA A 89 0.11 4.50 3.85
CA ALA A 89 0.55 4.25 5.21
C ALA A 89 1.34 2.94 5.32
N MET A 90 0.93 1.91 4.58
CA MET A 90 1.65 0.63 4.49
C MET A 90 3.01 0.80 3.82
N GLY A 91 3.10 1.53 2.70
CA GLY A 91 4.37 1.83 2.05
C GLY A 91 5.33 2.57 2.96
N GLN A 92 4.84 3.59 3.68
CA GLN A 92 5.64 4.33 4.64
C GLN A 92 6.15 3.45 5.79
N PHE A 93 5.30 2.58 6.33
CA PHE A 93 5.71 1.60 7.34
C PHE A 93 6.88 0.72 6.85
N LEU A 94 6.78 0.20 5.63
CA LEU A 94 7.83 -0.63 5.05
C LEU A 94 9.15 0.14 4.85
N ILE A 95 9.09 1.40 4.40
CA ILE A 95 10.28 2.26 4.27
C ILE A 95 10.92 2.51 5.63
N ASP A 96 10.13 2.93 6.62
CA ASP A 96 10.63 3.28 7.95
C ASP A 96 11.31 2.07 8.60
N ARG A 97 10.71 0.90 8.41
CA ARG A 97 11.29 -0.35 8.89
C ARG A 97 12.60 -0.70 8.18
N ALA A 98 12.62 -0.66 6.84
CA ALA A 98 13.83 -0.94 6.08
C ALA A 98 14.98 0.01 6.43
N ARG A 99 14.67 1.29 6.64
CA ARG A 99 15.64 2.30 7.11
C ARG A 99 16.16 2.01 8.52
N SER A 100 15.28 1.54 9.42
CA SER A 100 15.66 1.14 10.78
C SER A 100 16.60 -0.06 10.75
N GLU A 101 16.30 -1.07 9.97
CA GLU A 101 17.11 -2.28 9.80
C GLU A 101 18.43 -1.99 9.09
N GLY A 102 18.43 -1.17 8.06
CA GLY A 102 19.62 -0.73 7.34
C GLY A 102 20.59 0.10 8.19
N ARG A 103 20.12 0.72 9.26
CA ARG A 103 20.99 1.37 10.26
C ARG A 103 21.70 0.37 11.18
N LEU A 104 21.11 -0.81 11.38
CA LEU A 104 21.66 -1.89 12.20
C LEU A 104 22.65 -2.78 11.43
N SER A 105 22.52 -2.87 10.10
CA SER A 105 23.38 -3.68 9.24
C SER A 105 24.22 -2.78 8.32
N ARG A 106 25.33 -2.21 8.84
CA ARG A 106 26.35 -1.58 8.01
C ARG A 106 27.21 -2.67 7.37
N GLY A 107 26.94 -2.96 6.13
CA GLY A 107 27.77 -3.82 5.30
C GLY A 107 26.95 -4.75 4.42
N GLY A 108 26.66 -4.36 3.21
CA GLY A 108 25.95 -5.23 2.32
C GLY A 108 25.88 -4.70 0.89
N ASP A 109 26.48 -5.45 0.09
CA ASP A 109 26.60 -5.59 -1.34
C ASP A 109 25.45 -4.95 -2.17
N ARG A 110 25.85 -4.17 -3.17
CA ARG A 110 24.98 -3.53 -4.16
C ARG A 110 24.62 -4.54 -5.23
N GLN A 111 23.54 -5.27 -5.06
CA GLN A 111 23.01 -6.10 -6.14
C GLN A 111 21.96 -5.30 -6.95
N ARG A 112 22.24 -5.20 -8.24
CA ARG A 112 21.39 -4.57 -9.26
C ARG A 112 20.20 -5.49 -9.51
N VAL A 113 19.07 -5.21 -8.88
CA VAL A 113 17.82 -5.90 -9.14
C VAL A 113 17.12 -5.20 -10.31
N GLU A 114 16.95 -5.91 -11.41
CA GLU A 114 16.28 -5.36 -12.59
C GLU A 114 14.80 -5.08 -12.31
N LEU A 115 14.30 -4.00 -12.89
CA LEU A 115 12.93 -3.48 -12.68
C LEU A 115 11.82 -4.47 -13.11
N GLU A 116 12.16 -5.55 -13.80
CA GLU A 116 11.24 -6.63 -14.14
C GLU A 116 10.77 -7.42 -12.92
N VAL A 117 11.57 -7.49 -11.88
CA VAL A 117 11.21 -8.06 -10.57
C VAL A 117 10.12 -7.22 -9.87
N VAL A 118 10.10 -5.90 -10.12
CA VAL A 118 9.06 -4.98 -9.64
C VAL A 118 7.70 -5.21 -10.33
N ALA A 119 7.68 -5.97 -11.40
CA ALA A 119 6.50 -6.08 -12.28
C ALA A 119 5.72 -7.38 -12.20
N GLY A 120 6.08 -8.33 -11.36
CA GLY A 120 5.23 -9.52 -11.22
C GLY A 120 5.89 -10.86 -10.97
N GLU A 121 7.21 -10.98 -10.95
CA GLU A 121 7.87 -12.19 -10.49
C GLU A 121 8.72 -11.86 -9.28
N LEU A 122 8.23 -12.31 -8.17
CA LEU A 122 8.61 -11.95 -6.84
C LEU A 122 10.04 -12.30 -6.50
N ALA A 123 10.63 -11.31 -5.87
CA ALA A 123 11.85 -11.36 -5.10
C ALA A 123 12.09 -12.70 -4.37
N ASP A 124 13.32 -13.10 -4.35
CA ASP A 124 13.88 -14.12 -3.47
C ASP A 124 13.40 -13.85 -2.01
N PRO A 125 12.68 -14.79 -1.38
CA PRO A 125 12.13 -14.62 -0.03
C PRO A 125 13.19 -14.48 1.06
N THR A 126 14.46 -14.40 0.70
CA THR A 126 15.58 -14.28 1.66
C THR A 126 16.09 -12.84 1.83
N GLN A 127 15.57 -11.87 1.09
CA GLN A 127 16.09 -10.49 1.12
C GLN A 127 15.15 -9.52 1.86
N ALA A 128 15.75 -8.67 2.69
CA ALA A 128 15.14 -7.44 3.20
C ALA A 128 14.66 -6.57 2.03
N ILE A 129 13.68 -5.67 2.28
CA ILE A 129 13.20 -4.75 1.24
C ILE A 129 14.38 -4.11 0.53
N SER A 130 14.48 -4.36 -0.77
CA SER A 130 15.63 -3.93 -1.54
C SER A 130 15.71 -2.39 -1.59
N PRO A 131 16.90 -1.79 -1.69
CA PRO A 131 17.05 -0.34 -1.90
C PRO A 131 16.26 0.15 -3.11
N MET A 132 16.10 -0.67 -4.14
CA MET A 132 15.29 -0.37 -5.31
C MET A 132 13.81 -0.32 -4.97
N ALA A 133 13.29 -1.22 -4.13
CA ALA A 133 11.90 -1.19 -3.69
C ALA A 133 11.61 0.07 -2.85
N ILE A 134 12.54 0.49 -2.00
CA ILE A 134 12.43 1.75 -1.25
C ILE A 134 12.34 2.93 -2.21
N ARG A 135 13.25 3.02 -3.19
CA ARG A 135 13.22 4.09 -4.22
C ARG A 135 11.91 4.06 -5.03
N ALA A 136 11.40 2.89 -5.35
CA ALA A 136 10.12 2.77 -6.07
C ALA A 136 8.95 3.28 -5.22
N ILE A 137 8.92 2.99 -3.92
CA ILE A 137 7.87 3.48 -3.02
C ILE A 137 7.99 5.01 -2.85
N GLU A 138 9.20 5.54 -2.70
CA GLU A 138 9.43 7.00 -2.63
C GLU A 138 9.04 7.70 -3.94
N ALA A 139 9.34 7.09 -5.09
CA ALA A 139 8.94 7.62 -6.39
C ALA A 139 7.41 7.63 -6.60
N LEU A 140 6.66 6.78 -5.89
CA LEU A 140 5.19 6.81 -5.91
C LEU A 140 4.63 8.11 -5.32
N ASP A 141 5.33 8.76 -4.40
CA ASP A 141 4.91 10.05 -3.84
C ASP A 141 5.08 11.16 -4.89
N LEU A 142 6.13 11.08 -5.72
CA LEU A 142 6.31 11.99 -6.86
C LEU A 142 5.26 11.75 -7.94
N LEU A 143 4.97 10.49 -8.26
CA LEU A 143 3.92 10.13 -9.22
C LEU A 143 2.55 10.61 -8.74
N GLU A 144 2.29 10.62 -7.43
CA GLU A 144 1.01 11.09 -6.90
C GLU A 144 0.79 12.58 -7.13
N ALA A 145 1.85 13.40 -7.08
CA ALA A 145 1.76 14.81 -7.42
C ALA A 145 1.42 15.04 -8.90
N GLU A 146 1.86 14.14 -9.80
CA GLU A 146 1.59 14.21 -11.24
C GLU A 146 0.27 13.54 -11.63
N SER A 147 0.01 12.35 -11.08
CA SER A 147 -1.16 11.52 -11.41
C SER A 147 -1.60 10.69 -10.20
N PRO A 148 -2.45 11.26 -9.31
CA PRO A 148 -2.91 10.59 -8.09
C PRO A 148 -3.54 9.22 -8.34
N GLU A 149 -4.33 9.12 -9.42
CA GLU A 149 -5.02 7.88 -9.78
C GLU A 149 -4.07 6.77 -10.24
N CYS A 150 -2.98 7.11 -10.94
CA CYS A 150 -1.97 6.14 -11.35
C CYS A 150 -1.12 5.71 -10.16
N ALA A 151 -0.76 6.64 -9.28
CA ALA A 151 -0.03 6.35 -8.06
C ALA A 151 -0.83 5.43 -7.13
N GLN A 152 -2.12 5.67 -6.98
CA GLN A 152 -3.02 4.83 -6.18
C GLN A 152 -3.06 3.38 -6.68
N VAL A 153 -3.28 3.20 -7.99
CA VAL A 153 -3.25 1.86 -8.60
C VAL A 153 -1.88 1.21 -8.39
N ALA A 154 -0.80 1.98 -8.58
CA ALA A 154 0.55 1.46 -8.44
C ALA A 154 0.85 1.04 -6.99
N ARG A 155 0.43 1.80 -5.99
CA ARG A 155 0.60 1.41 -4.58
C ARG A 155 -0.12 0.12 -4.26
N LEU A 156 -1.38 -0.03 -4.64
CA LEU A 156 -2.16 -1.24 -4.40
C LEU A 156 -1.55 -2.46 -5.11
N ARG A 157 -1.07 -2.28 -6.33
CA ARG A 157 -0.43 -3.34 -7.10
C ARG A 157 0.96 -3.70 -6.59
N PHE A 158 1.77 -2.71 -6.28
CA PHE A 158 3.17 -2.89 -5.92
C PHE A 158 3.37 -3.25 -4.44
N ILE A 159 2.73 -2.48 -3.53
CA ILE A 159 2.92 -2.67 -2.09
C ILE A 159 2.07 -3.84 -1.58
N SER A 160 0.80 -3.89 -2.00
CA SER A 160 -0.17 -4.85 -1.48
C SER A 160 -0.34 -6.09 -2.37
N SER A 161 0.43 -6.20 -3.46
CA SER A 161 0.42 -7.33 -4.42
C SER A 161 -0.97 -7.72 -4.94
N LEU A 162 -1.92 -6.77 -4.97
CA LEU A 162 -3.28 -7.03 -5.45
C LEU A 162 -3.28 -7.29 -6.95
N SER A 163 -4.10 -8.23 -7.41
CA SER A 163 -4.35 -8.46 -8.83
C SER A 163 -5.05 -7.27 -9.49
N ILE A 164 -5.11 -7.25 -10.83
CA ILE A 164 -5.88 -6.24 -11.58
C ILE A 164 -7.34 -6.26 -11.13
N ASP A 165 -7.94 -7.44 -11.03
CA ASP A 165 -9.34 -7.60 -10.67
C ASP A 165 -9.61 -7.20 -9.22
N GLN A 166 -8.73 -7.58 -8.28
CA GLN A 166 -8.84 -7.15 -6.88
C GLN A 166 -8.72 -5.63 -6.75
N THR A 167 -7.77 -5.02 -7.47
CA THR A 167 -7.62 -3.56 -7.50
C THR A 167 -8.85 -2.88 -8.11
N ALA A 168 -9.42 -3.46 -9.16
CA ALA A 168 -10.63 -2.95 -9.83
C ALA A 168 -11.83 -2.97 -8.87
N ILE A 169 -12.03 -4.07 -8.17
CA ILE A 169 -13.09 -4.22 -7.16
C ILE A 169 -12.89 -3.21 -6.02
N LEU A 170 -11.67 -3.10 -5.50
CA LEU A 170 -11.36 -2.23 -4.38
C LEU A 170 -11.57 -0.74 -4.70
N LEU A 171 -11.20 -0.33 -5.91
CA LEU A 171 -11.31 1.05 -6.39
C LEU A 171 -12.63 1.34 -7.13
N GLU A 172 -13.49 0.35 -7.33
CA GLU A 172 -14.74 0.47 -8.10
C GLU A 172 -14.53 1.07 -9.51
N ILE A 173 -13.50 0.57 -10.21
CA ILE A 173 -13.19 0.95 -11.58
C ILE A 173 -13.04 -0.30 -12.46
N ALA A 174 -13.19 -0.12 -13.77
CA ALA A 174 -13.05 -1.23 -14.71
C ALA A 174 -11.63 -1.82 -14.70
N PRO A 175 -11.44 -3.15 -14.83
CA PRO A 175 -10.12 -3.80 -14.90
C PRO A 175 -9.23 -3.22 -16.02
N ARG A 176 -9.83 -2.83 -17.15
CA ARG A 176 -9.12 -2.15 -18.24
C ARG A 176 -8.54 -0.80 -17.82
N THR A 177 -9.25 -0.05 -16.96
CA THR A 177 -8.76 1.21 -16.40
C THR A 177 -7.58 0.97 -15.46
N VAL A 178 -7.67 -0.06 -14.61
CA VAL A 178 -6.54 -0.47 -13.75
C VAL A 178 -5.33 -0.82 -14.61
N SER A 179 -5.50 -1.65 -15.65
CA SER A 179 -4.40 -2.03 -16.55
C SER A 179 -3.74 -0.82 -17.20
N LYS A 180 -4.54 0.14 -17.69
CA LYS A 180 -4.03 1.37 -18.31
C LYS A 180 -3.22 2.21 -17.32
N ARG A 181 -3.77 2.45 -16.13
CA ARG A 181 -3.12 3.24 -15.07
C ARG A 181 -1.84 2.55 -14.57
N TRP A 182 -1.89 1.23 -14.41
CA TRP A 182 -0.73 0.43 -14.00
C TRP A 182 0.41 0.49 -15.03
N ASN A 183 0.10 0.34 -16.33
CA ASN A 183 1.10 0.43 -17.38
C ASN A 183 1.75 1.83 -17.45
N TYR A 184 0.96 2.88 -17.29
CA TYR A 184 1.48 4.24 -17.18
C TYR A 184 2.42 4.39 -15.98
N ALA A 185 1.97 3.99 -14.80
CA ALA A 185 2.75 4.08 -13.56
C ALA A 185 4.08 3.31 -13.66
N ARG A 186 4.07 2.10 -14.23
CA ARG A 186 5.30 1.32 -14.46
C ARG A 186 6.28 2.02 -15.37
N ALA A 187 5.80 2.59 -16.48
CA ALA A 187 6.65 3.31 -17.41
C ALA A 187 7.26 4.56 -16.77
N TRP A 188 6.45 5.27 -16.00
CA TRP A 188 6.85 6.47 -15.26
C TRP A 188 7.90 6.15 -14.19
N LEU A 189 7.66 5.13 -13.36
CA LEU A 189 8.59 4.68 -12.30
C LEU A 189 9.94 4.24 -12.87
N ARG A 190 9.94 3.51 -14.00
CA ARG A 190 11.18 3.11 -14.69
C ARG A 190 12.04 4.31 -15.05
N ARG A 191 11.41 5.37 -15.58
CA ARG A 191 12.11 6.60 -15.94
C ARG A 191 12.62 7.32 -14.69
N ALA A 192 11.77 7.54 -13.70
CA ALA A 192 12.11 8.25 -12.49
C ALA A 192 13.28 7.58 -11.72
N ILE A 193 13.27 6.24 -11.63
CA ILE A 193 14.33 5.48 -10.94
C ILE A 193 15.63 5.50 -11.75
N ALA A 194 15.57 5.50 -13.09
CA ALA A 194 16.77 5.57 -13.94
C ALA A 194 17.43 6.95 -13.91
N GLU A 195 16.68 8.01 -13.71
CA GLU A 195 17.15 9.40 -13.66
C GLU A 195 17.67 9.81 -12.27
N THR A 196 17.41 9.00 -11.24
CA THR A 196 17.90 9.26 -9.87
C THR A 196 19.22 8.52 -9.64
N PRO A 197 20.36 9.23 -9.50
CA PRO A 197 21.69 8.64 -9.35
C PRO A 197 21.87 7.84 -8.04
#